data_aca02eff68a161e7dd32a408d4730052
#
_entry.id   aca02eff68a161e7dd32a408d4730052
#
_cell.length_a   1.000
_cell.length_b   1.000
_cell.length_c   1.000
_cell.angle_alpha   90.00
_cell.angle_beta   90.00
_cell.angle_gamma   90.00
#
_symmetry.space_group_name_H-M   'P 1'
#
loop_
_entity.id
_entity.type
_entity.pdbx_description
1 polymer ?
#
loop_
_entity_poly.entity_id
_entity_poly.type
_entity_poly.pdbx_seq_one_letter_code
_entity_poly.pdbx_strand_id
1 'polypeptide(L)'
;RIAARFPRHQIAWKPDLLIPIEDPQTSVGSLLFIRSITYPSGSIYTFTVTTENVKETKHNLEQAVQPLKTEKILVTATVLEDSNFLHGTKLVIQALQGGALRPNTIFLTLGSDQKKDQIINELVNYASINDLGTLILRRNKRTGFGLQKDVNLWLRDKSPNWHLAILISLQLQLNWGGKINLVTVAENSSDESRLYAFLNNISEQTRLPALTEFKVLTGNFNDTLKKAPRADINIFGLGEVLNFDYMREVTELSLTTCLFVKDSGKESAIV
;
A
#
# COMPACT_ATOMS: atom_id res chain seq x y z
N ARG A 1 -35.87 12.83 -12.97
CA ARG A 1 -35.07 13.04 -11.72
C ARG A 1 -33.61 12.97 -12.13
N ILE A 2 -32.97 14.14 -12.28
CA ILE A 2 -31.53 14.28 -12.53
C ILE A 2 -30.87 14.02 -11.17
N ALA A 3 -30.27 12.86 -10.99
CA ALA A 3 -29.39 12.62 -9.87
C ALA A 3 -28.19 13.56 -10.03
N ALA A 4 -28.08 14.54 -9.15
CA ALA A 4 -26.92 15.39 -9.06
C ALA A 4 -25.70 14.49 -8.89
N ARG A 5 -24.84 14.41 -9.91
CA ARG A 5 -23.51 13.80 -9.80
C ARG A 5 -22.71 14.71 -8.90
N PHE A 6 -22.60 14.36 -7.63
CA PHE A 6 -21.63 15.00 -6.75
C PHE A 6 -20.24 14.90 -7.42
N PRO A 7 -19.47 15.99 -7.43
CA PRO A 7 -18.12 15.94 -7.98
C PRO A 7 -17.37 14.82 -7.23
N ARG A 8 -16.86 13.83 -7.97
CA ARG A 8 -15.98 12.82 -7.41
C ARG A 8 -14.80 13.58 -6.82
N HIS A 9 -14.49 13.37 -5.54
CA HIS A 9 -13.30 13.92 -4.92
C HIS A 9 -12.09 13.55 -5.78
N GLN A 10 -11.52 14.54 -6.46
CA GLN A 10 -10.29 14.35 -7.19
C GLN A 10 -9.17 14.35 -6.16
N ILE A 11 -8.62 13.18 -5.87
CA ILE A 11 -7.37 13.07 -5.13
C ILE A 11 -6.30 13.68 -6.02
N ALA A 12 -5.69 14.78 -5.58
CA ALA A 12 -4.64 15.46 -6.34
C ALA A 12 -3.37 14.60 -6.45
N TRP A 13 -3.14 13.73 -5.47
CA TRP A 13 -2.04 12.79 -5.46
C TRP A 13 -2.31 11.61 -6.40
N LYS A 14 -1.27 11.21 -7.14
CA LYS A 14 -1.32 10.07 -8.06
C LYS A 14 -0.32 9.02 -7.61
N PRO A 15 -0.73 7.75 -7.49
CA PRO A 15 0.19 6.67 -7.18
C PRO A 15 1.01 6.27 -8.41
N ASP A 16 2.23 6.77 -8.49
CA ASP A 16 3.19 6.37 -9.52
C ASP A 16 4.10 5.31 -8.91
N LEU A 17 3.76 4.04 -9.16
CA LEU A 17 4.35 2.89 -8.49
C LEU A 17 5.59 2.37 -9.18
N LEU A 18 6.64 2.11 -8.41
CA LEU A 18 7.78 1.27 -8.79
C LEU A 18 7.58 -0.13 -8.20
N ILE A 19 7.56 -1.15 -9.03
CA ILE A 19 7.27 -2.54 -8.63
C ILE A 19 8.40 -3.46 -9.08
N PRO A 20 9.40 -3.72 -8.23
CA PRO A 20 10.40 -4.75 -8.48
C PRO A 20 9.78 -6.14 -8.31
N ILE A 21 9.90 -6.98 -9.31
CA ILE A 21 9.36 -8.33 -9.35
C ILE A 21 10.51 -9.32 -9.48
N GLU A 22 10.71 -10.20 -8.48
CA GLU A 22 11.68 -11.28 -8.59
C GLU A 22 11.18 -12.40 -9.50
N ASP A 23 9.90 -12.78 -9.35
CA ASP A 23 9.27 -13.82 -10.13
C ASP A 23 7.90 -13.34 -10.64
N PRO A 24 7.74 -13.11 -11.96
CA PRO A 24 6.49 -12.65 -12.53
C PRO A 24 5.30 -13.57 -12.26
N GLN A 25 5.51 -14.89 -12.16
CA GLN A 25 4.42 -15.85 -11.95
C GLN A 25 3.79 -15.72 -10.56
N THR A 26 4.58 -15.41 -9.52
CA THR A 26 4.09 -15.26 -8.16
C THR A 26 3.40 -13.92 -7.90
N SER A 27 3.65 -12.92 -8.76
CA SER A 27 3.15 -11.55 -8.59
C SER A 27 1.73 -11.34 -9.11
N VAL A 28 1.19 -12.25 -9.93
CA VAL A 28 -0.16 -12.15 -10.51
C VAL A 28 -1.23 -11.93 -9.45
N GLY A 29 -1.09 -12.57 -8.27
CA GLY A 29 -2.05 -12.41 -7.18
C GLY A 29 -2.15 -11.00 -6.57
N SER A 30 -1.19 -10.12 -6.83
CA SER A 30 -1.18 -8.73 -6.36
C SER A 30 -1.68 -7.74 -7.40
N LEU A 31 -1.84 -8.14 -8.67
CA LEU A 31 -2.21 -7.23 -9.77
C LEU A 31 -3.58 -6.57 -9.57
N LEU A 32 -4.57 -7.30 -9.03
CA LEU A 32 -5.89 -6.73 -8.72
C LEU A 32 -5.79 -5.63 -7.67
N PHE A 33 -4.94 -5.81 -6.67
CA PHE A 33 -4.70 -4.80 -5.66
C PHE A 33 -3.95 -3.59 -6.23
N ILE A 34 -2.89 -3.83 -7.01
CA ILE A 34 -2.14 -2.79 -7.71
C ILE A 34 -3.08 -1.95 -8.58
N ARG A 35 -3.97 -2.59 -9.35
CA ARG A 35 -5.02 -1.92 -10.10
C ARG A 35 -5.87 -1.01 -9.21
N SER A 36 -6.33 -1.55 -8.08
CA SER A 36 -7.23 -0.83 -7.18
C SER A 36 -6.61 0.41 -6.56
N ILE A 37 -5.29 0.47 -6.42
CA ILE A 37 -4.60 1.65 -5.90
C ILE A 37 -4.09 2.59 -7.00
N THR A 38 -3.99 2.16 -8.27
CA THR A 38 -3.48 3.00 -9.38
C THR A 38 -4.55 3.58 -10.28
N TYR A 39 -5.66 2.88 -10.48
CA TYR A 39 -6.73 3.36 -11.35
C TYR A 39 -7.48 4.56 -10.72
N PRO A 40 -7.84 5.61 -11.46
CA PRO A 40 -7.69 5.79 -12.91
C PRO A 40 -6.45 6.60 -13.33
N SER A 41 -5.73 7.23 -12.41
CA SER A 41 -4.78 8.29 -12.74
C SER A 41 -3.32 7.95 -12.47
N GLY A 42 -3.04 6.84 -11.79
CA GLY A 42 -1.69 6.41 -11.45
C GLY A 42 -0.95 5.74 -12.61
N SER A 43 0.35 5.53 -12.43
CA SER A 43 1.22 4.81 -13.35
C SER A 43 1.97 3.68 -12.66
N ILE A 44 2.46 2.74 -13.45
CA ILE A 44 3.21 1.58 -12.96
C ILE A 44 4.49 1.45 -13.77
N TYR A 45 5.61 1.45 -13.08
CA TYR A 45 6.88 1.01 -13.62
C TYR A 45 7.25 -0.32 -12.94
N THR A 46 7.15 -1.41 -13.68
CA THR A 46 7.51 -2.73 -13.18
C THR A 46 8.71 -3.29 -13.92
N PHE A 47 9.53 -4.02 -13.19
CA PHE A 47 10.71 -4.64 -13.77
C PHE A 47 11.09 -5.90 -13.00
N THR A 48 11.86 -6.75 -13.66
CA THR A 48 12.55 -7.86 -13.04
C THR A 48 14.04 -7.77 -13.33
N VAL A 49 14.85 -8.42 -12.50
CA VAL A 49 16.31 -8.43 -12.61
C VAL A 49 16.74 -9.89 -12.81
N THR A 50 17.39 -10.18 -13.93
CA THR A 50 17.90 -11.52 -14.26
C THR A 50 18.97 -11.46 -15.33
N THR A 51 19.88 -12.43 -15.32
CA THR A 51 20.84 -12.69 -16.42
C THR A 51 20.42 -13.90 -17.24
N GLU A 52 19.38 -14.64 -16.80
CA GLU A 52 18.94 -15.87 -17.44
C GLU A 52 17.62 -15.65 -18.19
N ASN A 53 17.49 -16.28 -19.35
CA ASN A 53 16.25 -16.31 -20.13
C ASN A 53 15.57 -14.94 -20.31
N VAL A 54 16.36 -13.88 -20.52
CA VAL A 54 15.90 -12.48 -20.57
C VAL A 54 14.70 -12.28 -21.49
N LYS A 55 14.70 -12.91 -22.69
CA LYS A 55 13.59 -12.79 -23.65
C LYS A 55 12.30 -13.42 -23.14
N GLU A 56 12.38 -14.61 -22.56
CA GLU A 56 11.24 -15.31 -21.99
C GLU A 56 10.70 -14.56 -20.77
N THR A 57 11.58 -14.12 -19.87
CA THR A 57 11.23 -13.33 -18.69
C THR A 57 10.53 -12.02 -19.07
N LYS A 58 11.01 -11.34 -20.12
CA LYS A 58 10.37 -10.15 -20.67
C LYS A 58 8.97 -10.45 -21.18
N HIS A 59 8.81 -11.52 -21.94
CA HIS A 59 7.51 -11.94 -22.45
C HIS A 59 6.53 -12.25 -21.32
N ASN A 60 6.96 -13.00 -20.31
CA ASN A 60 6.13 -13.34 -19.14
C ASN A 60 5.73 -12.10 -18.34
N LEU A 61 6.64 -11.13 -18.15
CA LEU A 61 6.36 -9.88 -17.50
C LEU A 61 5.35 -9.04 -18.29
N GLU A 62 5.51 -8.94 -19.60
CA GLU A 62 4.58 -8.23 -20.48
C GLU A 62 3.18 -8.85 -20.48
N GLN A 63 3.09 -10.19 -20.47
CA GLN A 63 1.82 -10.89 -20.34
C GLN A 63 1.17 -10.63 -19.00
N ALA A 64 1.94 -10.68 -17.91
CA ALA A 64 1.41 -10.44 -16.56
C ALA A 64 0.76 -9.06 -16.41
N VAL A 65 1.32 -8.02 -17.04
CA VAL A 65 0.79 -6.64 -16.93
C VAL A 65 -0.26 -6.30 -18.00
N GLN A 66 -0.50 -7.16 -18.97
CA GLN A 66 -1.44 -6.90 -20.07
C GLN A 66 -2.86 -6.53 -19.59
N PRO A 67 -3.44 -7.16 -18.54
CA PRO A 67 -4.75 -6.75 -18.01
C PRO A 67 -4.79 -5.29 -17.55
N LEU A 68 -3.72 -4.78 -16.94
CA LEU A 68 -3.62 -3.39 -16.49
C LEU A 68 -3.57 -2.42 -17.66
N LYS A 69 -2.84 -2.75 -18.73
CA LYS A 69 -2.78 -1.95 -19.96
C LYS A 69 -4.14 -1.87 -20.66
N THR A 70 -4.89 -2.97 -20.67
CA THR A 70 -6.24 -3.03 -21.25
C THR A 70 -7.20 -2.05 -20.54
N GLU A 71 -7.01 -1.80 -19.25
CA GLU A 71 -7.78 -0.83 -18.48
C GLU A 71 -7.24 0.60 -18.57
N LYS A 72 -6.34 0.86 -19.52
CA LYS A 72 -5.74 2.19 -19.77
C LYS A 72 -4.87 2.72 -18.63
N ILE A 73 -4.36 1.86 -17.77
CA ILE A 73 -3.32 2.24 -16.82
C ILE A 73 -2.01 2.35 -17.57
N LEU A 74 -1.26 3.42 -17.33
CA LEU A 74 0.08 3.57 -17.90
C LEU A 74 1.04 2.59 -17.22
N VAL A 75 1.45 1.56 -17.96
CA VAL A 75 2.33 0.51 -17.44
C VAL A 75 3.57 0.37 -18.33
N THR A 76 4.73 0.52 -17.70
CA THR A 76 6.04 0.18 -18.29
C THR A 76 6.54 -1.12 -17.66
N ALA A 77 6.97 -2.07 -18.50
CA ALA A 77 7.52 -3.35 -18.06
C ALA A 77 8.90 -3.56 -18.68
N THR A 78 9.92 -3.83 -17.87
CA THR A 78 11.31 -3.92 -18.30
C THR A 78 12.03 -5.08 -17.62
N VAL A 79 13.01 -5.67 -18.28
CA VAL A 79 13.97 -6.61 -17.69
C VAL A 79 15.33 -5.92 -17.60
N LEU A 80 15.92 -5.92 -16.43
CA LEU A 80 17.29 -5.45 -16.20
C LEU A 80 18.23 -6.65 -16.13
N GLU A 81 19.28 -6.62 -16.94
CA GLU A 81 20.30 -7.66 -16.92
C GLU A 81 21.31 -7.41 -15.79
N ASP A 82 21.08 -8.04 -14.65
CA ASP A 82 21.98 -8.04 -13.49
C ASP A 82 21.83 -9.36 -12.74
N SER A 83 22.89 -9.80 -12.09
CA SER A 83 22.88 -11.00 -11.23
C SER A 83 22.39 -10.77 -9.81
N ASN A 84 22.26 -9.51 -9.42
CA ASN A 84 21.87 -9.12 -8.05
C ASN A 84 20.60 -8.25 -8.07
N PHE A 85 19.50 -8.83 -7.58
CA PHE A 85 18.20 -8.18 -7.54
C PHE A 85 18.21 -6.84 -6.77
N LEU A 86 18.87 -6.81 -5.61
CA LEU A 86 18.94 -5.60 -4.79
C LEU A 86 19.75 -4.49 -5.49
N HIS A 87 20.89 -4.86 -6.09
CA HIS A 87 21.73 -3.93 -6.84
C HIS A 87 20.97 -3.37 -8.04
N GLY A 88 20.40 -4.24 -8.87
CA GLY A 88 19.62 -3.84 -10.04
C GLY A 88 18.42 -2.95 -9.66
N THR A 89 17.73 -3.26 -8.55
CA THR A 89 16.62 -2.42 -8.06
C THR A 89 17.10 -1.03 -7.66
N LYS A 90 18.23 -0.92 -6.97
CA LYS A 90 18.83 0.38 -6.59
C LYS A 90 19.22 1.20 -7.84
N LEU A 91 19.75 0.56 -8.88
CA LEU A 91 20.07 1.23 -10.14
C LEU A 91 18.82 1.77 -10.85
N VAL A 92 17.73 1.00 -10.88
CA VAL A 92 16.45 1.47 -11.47
C VAL A 92 15.91 2.67 -10.69
N ILE A 93 15.92 2.64 -9.35
CA ILE A 93 15.50 3.78 -8.52
C ILE A 93 16.30 5.04 -8.92
N GLN A 94 17.63 4.94 -9.01
CA GLN A 94 18.48 6.07 -9.39
C GLN A 94 18.19 6.59 -10.79
N ALA A 95 18.07 5.68 -11.77
CA ALA A 95 17.82 6.05 -13.16
C ALA A 95 16.50 6.78 -13.37
N LEU A 96 15.47 6.44 -12.59
CA LEU A 96 14.14 7.03 -12.71
C LEU A 96 13.99 8.38 -11.96
N GLN A 97 14.90 8.74 -11.08
CA GLN A 97 14.81 10.00 -10.33
C GLN A 97 14.82 11.26 -11.20
N GLY A 98 15.54 11.25 -12.29
CA GLY A 98 15.65 12.38 -13.23
C GLY A 98 14.64 12.34 -14.38
N GLY A 99 13.77 11.33 -14.43
CA GLY A 99 12.87 11.11 -15.56
C GLY A 99 11.52 11.82 -15.43
N ALA A 100 10.85 11.98 -16.58
CA ALA A 100 9.50 12.55 -16.65
C ALA A 100 8.42 11.65 -15.94
N LEU A 101 8.71 10.37 -15.78
CA LEU A 101 7.86 9.38 -15.12
C LEU A 101 8.52 8.92 -13.82
N ARG A 102 8.89 9.86 -12.96
CA ARG A 102 9.48 9.55 -11.66
C ARG A 102 8.47 8.88 -10.76
N PRO A 103 8.70 7.63 -10.31
CA PRO A 103 7.82 7.02 -9.31
C PRO A 103 7.89 7.77 -7.99
N ASN A 104 6.78 7.78 -7.25
CA ASN A 104 6.71 8.36 -5.91
C ASN A 104 6.57 7.30 -4.81
N THR A 105 6.33 6.05 -5.18
CA THR A 105 6.08 4.98 -4.23
C THR A 105 6.67 3.67 -4.72
N ILE A 106 7.40 2.95 -3.87
CA ILE A 106 7.82 1.57 -4.13
C ILE A 106 6.81 0.59 -3.53
N PHE A 107 6.41 -0.42 -4.32
CA PHE A 107 5.51 -1.48 -3.91
C PHE A 107 6.27 -2.80 -3.78
N LEU A 108 6.28 -3.36 -2.58
CA LEU A 108 6.97 -4.59 -2.23
C LEU A 108 5.96 -5.63 -1.72
N THR A 109 6.30 -6.91 -1.83
CA THR A 109 5.50 -8.00 -1.28
C THR A 109 6.28 -8.75 -0.21
N LEU A 110 5.66 -8.95 0.96
CA LEU A 110 6.25 -9.74 2.05
C LEU A 110 5.79 -11.19 1.95
N GLY A 111 6.71 -12.07 1.59
CA GLY A 111 6.50 -13.52 1.54
C GLY A 111 6.67 -14.19 2.91
N SER A 112 6.66 -15.54 2.89
CA SER A 112 6.94 -16.36 4.06
C SER A 112 8.44 -16.69 4.20
N ASP A 113 9.22 -16.41 3.17
CA ASP A 113 10.68 -16.66 3.17
C ASP A 113 11.40 -15.50 3.89
N GLN A 114 11.89 -15.79 5.10
CA GLN A 114 12.62 -14.82 5.92
C GLN A 114 13.96 -14.39 5.32
N LYS A 115 14.53 -15.18 4.38
CA LYS A 115 15.79 -14.82 3.71
C LYS A 115 15.67 -13.53 2.88
N LYS A 116 14.44 -13.19 2.47
CA LYS A 116 14.16 -11.99 1.70
C LYS A 116 13.94 -10.74 2.54
N ASP A 117 13.80 -10.89 3.86
CA ASP A 117 13.52 -9.78 4.77
C ASP A 117 14.62 -8.73 4.75
N GLN A 118 15.88 -9.15 4.69
CA GLN A 118 17.00 -8.22 4.60
C GLN A 118 16.96 -7.39 3.31
N ILE A 119 16.61 -8.02 2.17
CA ILE A 119 16.49 -7.32 0.88
C ILE A 119 15.37 -6.29 0.96
N ILE A 120 14.21 -6.64 1.52
CA ILE A 120 13.09 -5.72 1.71
C ILE A 120 13.51 -4.56 2.61
N ASN A 121 14.18 -4.84 3.74
CA ASN A 121 14.65 -3.80 4.66
C ASN A 121 15.61 -2.81 3.98
N GLU A 122 16.56 -3.31 3.19
CA GLU A 122 17.49 -2.46 2.44
C GLU A 122 16.78 -1.63 1.37
N LEU A 123 15.79 -2.20 0.68
CA LEU A 123 15.00 -1.46 -0.31
C LEU A 123 14.15 -0.36 0.33
N VAL A 124 13.54 -0.62 1.49
CA VAL A 124 12.76 0.39 2.24
C VAL A 124 13.66 1.55 2.68
N ASN A 125 14.85 1.24 3.22
CA ASN A 125 15.80 2.28 3.61
C ASN A 125 16.28 3.09 2.40
N TYR A 126 16.57 2.41 1.29
CA TYR A 126 17.01 3.07 0.06
C TYR A 126 15.89 3.93 -0.57
N ALA A 127 14.66 3.46 -0.54
CA ALA A 127 13.49 4.21 -0.98
C ALA A 127 13.30 5.49 -0.17
N SER A 128 13.42 5.41 1.17
CA SER A 128 13.33 6.58 2.06
C SER A 128 14.38 7.65 1.74
N ILE A 129 15.63 7.25 1.46
CA ILE A 129 16.71 8.19 1.08
C ILE A 129 16.41 8.87 -0.27
N ASN A 130 15.63 8.21 -1.12
CA ASN A 130 15.30 8.67 -2.47
C ASN A 130 13.90 9.30 -2.58
N ASP A 131 13.32 9.74 -1.48
CA ASP A 131 12.00 10.37 -1.43
C ASP A 131 10.86 9.49 -2.01
N LEU A 132 10.95 8.18 -1.86
CA LEU A 132 9.90 7.24 -2.26
C LEU A 132 9.11 6.77 -1.03
N GLY A 133 7.80 6.90 -1.08
CA GLY A 133 6.92 6.21 -0.15
C GLY A 133 7.04 4.68 -0.32
N THR A 134 6.72 3.93 0.71
CA THR A 134 6.82 2.46 0.67
C THR A 134 5.50 1.81 1.01
N LEU A 135 5.12 0.84 0.19
CA LEU A 135 4.00 -0.06 0.42
C LEU A 135 4.52 -1.49 0.51
N ILE A 136 4.31 -2.17 1.65
CA ILE A 136 4.63 -3.59 1.81
C ILE A 136 3.32 -4.37 1.95
N LEU A 137 2.99 -5.18 0.96
CA LEU A 137 1.80 -6.02 0.96
C LEU A 137 2.11 -7.40 1.54
N ARG A 138 1.41 -7.78 2.60
CA ARG A 138 1.36 -9.15 3.09
C ARG A 138 -0.01 -9.74 2.83
N ARG A 139 -0.10 -10.59 1.80
CA ARG A 139 -1.36 -11.24 1.42
C ARG A 139 -1.70 -12.38 2.38
N ASN A 140 -2.92 -12.37 2.92
CA ASN A 140 -3.45 -13.54 3.61
C ASN A 140 -3.85 -14.60 2.58
N LYS A 141 -3.31 -15.82 2.72
CA LYS A 141 -3.52 -16.90 1.74
C LYS A 141 -4.96 -17.44 1.72
N ARG A 142 -5.68 -17.32 2.84
CA ARG A 142 -7.05 -17.86 2.98
C ARG A 142 -8.11 -16.91 2.47
N THR A 143 -7.99 -15.63 2.82
CA THR A 143 -9.01 -14.62 2.54
C THR A 143 -8.70 -13.78 1.29
N GLY A 144 -7.43 -13.72 0.88
CA GLY A 144 -7.02 -12.86 -0.23
C GLY A 144 -7.41 -11.40 0.03
N PHE A 145 -8.12 -10.79 -0.89
CA PHE A 145 -8.65 -9.42 -0.78
C PHE A 145 -10.16 -9.37 -0.49
N GLY A 146 -10.73 -10.47 0.03
CA GLY A 146 -12.13 -10.54 0.40
C GLY A 146 -13.08 -10.11 -0.72
N LEU A 147 -14.07 -9.27 -0.36
CA LEU A 147 -15.06 -8.73 -1.30
C LEU A 147 -14.60 -7.42 -1.98
N GLN A 148 -13.42 -6.93 -1.66
CA GLN A 148 -12.88 -5.65 -2.15
C GLN A 148 -13.84 -4.48 -1.86
N LYS A 149 -14.22 -4.30 -0.61
CA LYS A 149 -15.12 -3.24 -0.15
C LYS A 149 -14.51 -2.40 0.94
N ASP A 150 -14.39 -2.96 2.14
CA ASP A 150 -14.11 -2.18 3.34
C ASP A 150 -12.62 -2.17 3.69
N VAL A 151 -12.16 -1.03 4.16
CA VAL A 151 -10.77 -0.78 4.54
C VAL A 151 -10.71 -0.42 6.01
N ASN A 152 -9.87 -1.09 6.80
CA ASN A 152 -9.47 -0.64 8.13
C ASN A 152 -8.15 0.12 8.03
N LEU A 153 -8.15 1.38 8.38
CA LEU A 153 -6.95 2.21 8.49
C LEU A 153 -6.61 2.40 9.97
N TRP A 154 -5.51 1.79 10.40
CA TRP A 154 -5.03 1.86 11.78
C TRP A 154 -4.11 3.06 11.96
N LEU A 155 -4.50 3.99 12.83
CA LEU A 155 -3.79 5.22 13.09
C LEU A 155 -3.32 5.28 14.54
N ARG A 156 -2.15 5.87 14.75
CA ARG A 156 -1.62 6.25 16.07
C ARG A 156 -1.49 7.77 16.11
N ASP A 157 -1.87 8.38 17.23
CA ASP A 157 -1.84 9.84 17.43
C ASP A 157 -0.43 10.48 17.31
N LYS A 158 0.62 9.68 17.45
CA LYS A 158 2.02 10.13 17.37
C LYS A 158 2.78 9.59 16.15
N SER A 159 2.12 8.92 15.23
CA SER A 159 2.77 8.39 14.04
C SER A 159 2.88 9.47 12.96
N PRO A 160 4.06 9.68 12.36
CA PRO A 160 4.20 10.58 11.21
C PRO A 160 3.70 9.93 9.91
N ASN A 161 3.56 8.60 9.86
CA ASN A 161 3.29 7.84 8.65
C ASN A 161 1.79 7.61 8.45
N TRP A 162 1.04 8.65 8.16
CA TRP A 162 -0.41 8.53 7.94
C TRP A 162 -0.90 9.16 6.61
N HIS A 163 -0.12 10.06 6.01
CA HIS A 163 -0.53 10.73 4.77
C HIS A 163 -0.69 9.74 3.62
N LEU A 164 0.35 8.96 3.32
CA LEU A 164 0.29 7.95 2.27
C LEU A 164 -0.77 6.88 2.57
N ALA A 165 -0.90 6.47 3.83
CA ALA A 165 -1.90 5.49 4.25
C ALA A 165 -3.34 5.98 4.01
N ILE A 166 -3.64 7.26 4.27
CA ILE A 166 -4.94 7.87 3.95
C ILE A 166 -5.15 7.95 2.43
N LEU A 167 -4.14 8.41 1.68
CA LEU A 167 -4.24 8.53 0.21
C LEU A 167 -4.54 7.16 -0.43
N ILE A 168 -3.87 6.11 0.01
CA ILE A 168 -4.13 4.74 -0.45
C ILE A 168 -5.54 4.27 -0.02
N SER A 169 -5.97 4.57 1.21
CA SER A 169 -7.32 4.21 1.68
C SER A 169 -8.42 4.89 0.87
N LEU A 170 -8.24 6.18 0.54
CA LEU A 170 -9.14 6.92 -0.34
C LEU A 170 -9.17 6.31 -1.75
N GLN A 171 -8.02 5.95 -2.30
CA GLN A 171 -7.94 5.34 -3.62
C GLN A 171 -8.64 3.98 -3.66
N LEU A 172 -8.46 3.16 -2.61
CA LEU A 172 -9.19 1.90 -2.47
C LEU A 172 -10.69 2.13 -2.34
N GLN A 173 -11.13 3.08 -1.51
CA GLN A 173 -12.53 3.39 -1.33
C GLN A 173 -13.20 3.84 -2.65
N LEU A 174 -12.51 4.65 -3.45
CA LEU A 174 -13.00 5.09 -4.77
C LEU A 174 -13.19 3.92 -5.73
N ASN A 175 -12.29 2.94 -5.72
CA ASN A 175 -12.32 1.81 -6.64
C ASN A 175 -13.16 0.63 -6.15
N TRP A 176 -13.25 0.43 -4.85
CA TRP A 176 -14.01 -0.66 -4.23
C TRP A 176 -15.45 -0.27 -3.86
N GLY A 177 -15.72 1.03 -3.68
CA GLY A 177 -17.06 1.53 -3.36
C GLY A 177 -17.54 1.23 -1.94
N GLY A 178 -16.65 0.75 -1.06
CA GLY A 178 -16.95 0.45 0.33
C GLY A 178 -16.66 1.62 1.27
N LYS A 179 -16.48 1.34 2.54
CA LYS A 179 -16.20 2.34 3.59
C LYS A 179 -14.78 2.25 4.11
N ILE A 180 -14.32 3.34 4.73
CA ILE A 180 -13.09 3.40 5.50
C ILE A 180 -13.47 3.39 6.98
N ASN A 181 -12.88 2.48 7.75
CA ASN A 181 -12.91 2.53 9.20
C ASN A 181 -11.57 3.10 9.66
N LEU A 182 -11.59 4.27 10.31
CA LEU A 182 -10.43 4.77 11.05
C LEU A 182 -10.39 4.08 12.40
N VAL A 183 -9.35 3.31 12.63
CA VAL A 183 -9.21 2.49 13.84
C VAL A 183 -8.00 2.97 14.63
N THR A 184 -8.17 3.12 15.94
CA THR A 184 -7.05 3.38 16.87
C THR A 184 -7.23 2.58 18.15
N VAL A 185 -6.16 2.41 18.90
CA VAL A 185 -6.18 1.66 20.17
C VAL A 185 -5.87 2.61 21.33
N ALA A 186 -6.77 2.62 22.30
CA ALA A 186 -6.58 3.28 23.58
C ALA A 186 -5.97 2.29 24.58
N GLU A 187 -4.94 2.70 25.30
CA GLU A 187 -4.39 1.89 26.40
C GLU A 187 -5.39 1.83 27.56
N ASN A 188 -6.09 2.95 27.81
CA ASN A 188 -7.07 3.09 28.89
C ASN A 188 -8.33 3.78 28.36
N SER A 189 -9.47 3.53 29.01
CA SER A 189 -10.76 4.15 28.66
C SER A 189 -10.75 5.69 28.81
N SER A 190 -9.87 6.24 29.65
CA SER A 190 -9.70 7.69 29.78
C SER A 190 -9.19 8.37 28.50
N ASP A 191 -8.51 7.64 27.62
CA ASP A 191 -7.97 8.16 26.36
C ASP A 191 -8.98 8.14 25.21
N GLU A 192 -10.11 7.44 25.35
CA GLU A 192 -11.07 7.23 24.26
C GLU A 192 -11.57 8.54 23.65
N SER A 193 -11.98 9.51 24.47
CA SER A 193 -12.49 10.80 23.98
C SER A 193 -11.44 11.59 23.23
N ARG A 194 -10.19 11.59 23.72
CA ARG A 194 -9.06 12.26 23.08
C ARG A 194 -8.73 11.62 21.72
N LEU A 195 -8.71 10.29 21.68
CA LEU A 195 -8.40 9.56 20.44
C LEU A 195 -9.55 9.66 19.42
N TYR A 196 -10.81 9.71 19.88
CA TYR A 196 -11.93 9.97 19.00
C TYR A 196 -11.83 11.37 18.36
N ALA A 197 -11.50 12.39 19.14
CA ALA A 197 -11.27 13.73 18.64
C ALA A 197 -10.10 13.79 17.66
N PHE A 198 -9.03 13.01 17.89
CA PHE A 198 -7.92 12.85 16.96
C PHE A 198 -8.38 12.27 15.61
N LEU A 199 -9.15 11.17 15.61
CA LEU A 199 -9.67 10.58 14.37
C LEU A 199 -10.59 11.54 13.61
N ASN A 200 -11.45 12.27 14.34
CA ASN A 200 -12.32 13.29 13.73
C ASN A 200 -11.52 14.39 13.06
N ASN A 201 -10.51 14.92 13.75
CA ASN A 201 -9.64 15.96 13.21
C ASN A 201 -8.91 15.50 11.92
N ILE A 202 -8.36 14.28 11.91
CA ILE A 202 -7.78 13.69 10.69
C ILE A 202 -8.81 13.63 9.57
N SER A 203 -10.01 13.13 9.85
CA SER A 203 -11.08 13.01 8.87
C SER A 203 -11.48 14.35 8.26
N GLU A 204 -11.57 15.40 9.08
CA GLU A 204 -11.88 16.76 8.62
C GLU A 204 -10.76 17.36 7.77
N GLN A 205 -9.50 17.25 8.22
CA GLN A 205 -8.34 17.79 7.51
C GLN A 205 -8.12 17.12 6.14
N THR A 206 -8.46 15.85 6.03
CA THR A 206 -8.26 15.06 4.81
C THR A 206 -9.53 14.88 4.00
N ARG A 207 -10.63 15.48 4.44
CA ARG A 207 -11.96 15.39 3.80
C ARG A 207 -12.34 13.96 3.44
N LEU A 208 -12.23 13.05 4.41
CA LEU A 208 -12.63 11.67 4.19
C LEU A 208 -14.12 11.56 3.85
N PRO A 209 -14.53 10.53 3.09
CA PRO A 209 -15.94 10.31 2.73
C PRO A 209 -16.86 10.27 3.94
N ALA A 210 -18.09 10.75 3.80
CA ALA A 210 -19.09 10.81 4.87
C ALA A 210 -19.43 9.42 5.47
N LEU A 211 -19.16 8.33 4.73
CA LEU A 211 -19.33 6.95 5.21
C LEU A 211 -18.15 6.44 6.06
N THR A 212 -17.17 7.29 6.38
CA THR A 212 -16.04 6.91 7.24
C THR A 212 -16.52 6.70 8.66
N GLU A 213 -16.20 5.55 9.24
CA GLU A 213 -16.50 5.22 10.63
C GLU A 213 -15.27 5.37 11.52
N PHE A 214 -15.45 5.82 12.77
CA PHE A 214 -14.38 5.93 13.76
C PHE A 214 -14.52 4.83 14.81
N LYS A 215 -13.43 4.12 15.08
CA LYS A 215 -13.38 3.03 16.05
C LYS A 215 -12.20 3.23 17.00
N VAL A 216 -12.47 3.56 18.24
CA VAL A 216 -11.49 3.54 19.32
C VAL A 216 -11.68 2.22 20.06
N LEU A 217 -10.67 1.36 20.05
CA LEU A 217 -10.68 0.05 20.70
C LEU A 217 -9.78 0.12 21.93
N THR A 218 -10.22 -0.38 23.06
CA THR A 218 -9.47 -0.32 24.32
C THR A 218 -8.87 -1.67 24.67
N GLY A 219 -7.58 -1.68 25.02
CA GLY A 219 -6.85 -2.85 25.46
C GLY A 219 -5.56 -3.13 24.70
N ASN A 220 -5.07 -4.36 24.81
CA ASN A 220 -3.89 -4.81 24.11
C ASN A 220 -4.14 -4.87 22.59
N PHE A 221 -3.14 -4.49 21.79
CA PHE A 221 -3.26 -4.42 20.33
C PHE A 221 -3.70 -5.75 19.70
N ASN A 222 -3.10 -6.87 20.07
CA ASN A 222 -3.44 -8.17 19.50
C ASN A 222 -4.88 -8.61 19.80
N ASP A 223 -5.42 -8.25 20.95
CA ASP A 223 -6.79 -8.53 21.33
C ASP A 223 -7.77 -7.57 20.63
N THR A 224 -7.39 -6.32 20.46
CA THR A 224 -8.20 -5.33 19.74
C THR A 224 -8.24 -5.61 18.25
N LEU A 225 -7.16 -6.13 17.68
CA LEU A 225 -7.12 -6.55 16.28
C LEU A 225 -8.18 -7.61 15.94
N LYS A 226 -8.42 -8.56 16.86
CA LYS A 226 -9.46 -9.57 16.71
C LYS A 226 -10.89 -9.01 16.84
N LYS A 227 -11.04 -7.89 17.54
CA LYS A 227 -12.33 -7.18 17.78
C LYS A 227 -12.59 -6.08 16.76
N ALA A 228 -11.63 -5.79 15.89
CA ALA A 228 -11.75 -4.75 14.87
C ALA A 228 -12.94 -5.00 13.94
N PRO A 229 -13.50 -3.97 13.31
CA PRO A 229 -14.49 -4.13 12.24
C PRO A 229 -13.98 -5.10 11.17
N ARG A 230 -14.89 -5.90 10.63
CA ARG A 230 -14.53 -6.72 9.46
C ARG A 230 -14.21 -5.81 8.29
N ALA A 231 -13.08 -6.09 7.63
CA ALA A 231 -12.66 -5.37 6.44
C ALA A 231 -11.93 -6.34 5.48
N ASP A 232 -11.77 -5.93 4.24
CA ASP A 232 -11.11 -6.72 3.22
C ASP A 232 -9.60 -6.49 3.20
N ILE A 233 -9.17 -5.37 3.80
CA ILE A 233 -7.76 -5.06 4.00
C ILE A 233 -7.57 -4.23 5.29
N ASN A 234 -6.47 -4.49 5.99
CA ASN A 234 -5.98 -3.66 7.08
C ASN A 234 -4.74 -2.88 6.61
N ILE A 235 -4.71 -1.58 6.88
CA ILE A 235 -3.59 -0.69 6.54
C ILE A 235 -2.96 -0.17 7.83
N PHE A 236 -1.64 -0.33 7.95
CA PHE A 236 -0.84 0.06 9.12
C PHE A 236 0.31 0.96 8.71
N GLY A 237 0.62 1.97 9.51
CA GLY A 237 1.86 2.72 9.37
C GLY A 237 3.07 1.89 9.84
N LEU A 238 4.17 1.97 9.10
CA LEU A 238 5.45 1.37 9.49
C LEU A 238 6.17 2.24 10.52
N GLY A 239 6.86 1.59 11.45
CA GLY A 239 7.83 2.23 12.31
C GLY A 239 9.17 2.47 11.62
N GLU A 240 10.11 3.11 12.33
CA GLU A 240 11.48 3.31 11.83
C GLU A 240 12.22 1.99 11.65
N VAL A 241 12.05 1.06 12.59
CA VAL A 241 12.62 -0.29 12.53
C VAL A 241 11.56 -1.26 12.08
N LEU A 242 11.84 -1.99 10.99
CA LEU A 242 10.91 -2.97 10.44
C LEU A 242 10.97 -4.27 11.25
N ASN A 243 9.80 -4.76 11.63
CA ASN A 243 9.63 -6.07 12.27
C ASN A 243 8.78 -6.98 11.37
N PHE A 244 9.42 -7.76 10.52
CA PHE A 244 8.75 -8.61 9.54
C PHE A 244 7.96 -9.75 10.18
N ASP A 245 8.44 -10.30 11.30
CA ASP A 245 7.71 -11.35 12.01
C ASP A 245 6.42 -10.81 12.60
N TYR A 246 6.46 -9.60 13.15
CA TYR A 246 5.24 -8.90 13.60
C TYR A 246 4.26 -8.62 12.43
N MET A 247 4.76 -8.21 11.27
CA MET A 247 3.88 -8.02 10.09
C MET A 247 3.21 -9.33 9.67
N ARG A 248 3.92 -10.45 9.74
CA ARG A 248 3.35 -11.78 9.47
C ARG A 248 2.32 -12.16 10.53
N GLU A 249 2.66 -11.99 11.81
CA GLU A 249 1.76 -12.27 12.94
C GLU A 249 0.46 -11.46 12.84
N VAL A 250 0.54 -10.15 12.63
CA VAL A 250 -0.64 -9.26 12.48
C VAL A 250 -1.54 -9.72 11.33
N THR A 251 -0.95 -10.14 10.21
CA THR A 251 -1.72 -10.65 9.05
C THR A 251 -2.45 -11.95 9.37
N GLU A 252 -1.82 -12.85 10.13
CA GLU A 252 -2.44 -14.12 10.52
C GLU A 252 -3.52 -13.89 11.61
N LEU A 253 -3.27 -13.01 12.59
CA LEU A 253 -4.22 -12.70 13.67
C LEU A 253 -5.47 -11.97 13.15
N SER A 254 -5.31 -11.06 12.21
CA SER A 254 -6.43 -10.31 11.62
C SER A 254 -7.24 -11.13 10.63
N LEU A 255 -6.73 -12.29 10.19
CA LEU A 255 -7.31 -13.12 9.11
C LEU A 255 -7.58 -12.33 7.82
N THR A 256 -6.83 -11.25 7.58
CA THR A 256 -7.06 -10.29 6.48
C THR A 256 -5.72 -9.94 5.85
N THR A 257 -5.72 -9.67 4.56
CA THR A 257 -4.54 -9.09 3.89
C THR A 257 -4.18 -7.76 4.55
N CYS A 258 -2.89 -7.53 4.78
CA CYS A 258 -2.37 -6.33 5.42
C CYS A 258 -1.45 -5.56 4.48
N LEU A 259 -1.58 -4.24 4.49
CA LEU A 259 -0.69 -3.30 3.82
C LEU A 259 0.03 -2.47 4.87
N PHE A 260 1.35 -2.46 4.81
CA PHE A 260 2.20 -1.67 5.69
C PHE A 260 2.79 -0.51 4.90
N VAL A 261 2.65 0.71 5.44
CA VAL A 261 2.89 1.95 4.71
C VAL A 261 3.92 2.81 5.42
N LYS A 262 4.87 3.36 4.67
CA LYS A 262 5.83 4.37 5.14
C LYS A 262 5.80 5.56 4.20
N ASP A 263 5.54 6.75 4.76
CA ASP A 263 5.54 8.00 4.02
C ASP A 263 6.96 8.36 3.58
N SER A 264 7.12 9.03 2.43
CA SER A 264 8.39 9.64 2.01
C SER A 264 8.61 11.01 2.65
N GLY A 265 7.57 11.59 3.25
CA GLY A 265 7.53 12.98 3.70
C GLY A 265 7.19 14.00 2.61
N LYS A 266 6.89 13.52 1.38
CA LYS A 266 6.45 14.38 0.26
C LYS A 266 4.95 14.27 0.00
N GLU A 267 4.30 13.26 0.54
CA GLU A 267 2.86 13.08 0.43
C GLU A 267 2.13 14.07 1.34
N SER A 268 1.01 14.62 0.84
CA SER A 268 0.07 15.38 1.66
C SER A 268 -1.35 14.87 1.42
N ALA A 269 -1.99 14.38 2.47
CA ALA A 269 -3.41 14.04 2.46
C ALA A 269 -4.28 15.22 2.92
N ILE A 270 -3.68 16.30 3.40
CA ILE A 270 -4.37 17.53 3.83
C ILE A 270 -4.79 18.31 2.59
N VAL A 271 -6.05 18.74 2.57
CA VAL A 271 -6.68 19.43 1.42
C VAL A 271 -7.08 20.86 1.81
#